data_1394ed5aa79cc4493143a305fbec300e
#
_entry.id   1394ed5aa79cc4493143a305fbec300e
#
_cell.length_a   1.000
_cell.length_b   1.000
_cell.length_c   1.000
_cell.angle_alpha   90.00
_cell.angle_beta   90.00
_cell.angle_gamma   90.00
#
_symmetry.space_group_name_H-M   'P 1'
#
loop_
_entity.id
_entity.type
_entity.pdbx_description
1 polymer ?
#
loop_
_entity_poly.entity_id
_entity_poly.type
_entity_poly.pdbx_seq_one_letter_code
_entity_poly.pdbx_strand_id
1 'polypeptide(L)'
;AAGDVDGDGKPDLVAGRNWYRGGDWAPRPLRSIADWNGYVESNGDYLLDVNGDGRLDVIAGSFTPTEIHWYENPGEQGLRLGKHWKQHLLVDTKNSRNEGQLLQDIDGDGRPEWIVNSWIKNVPTVIWRLTDKPKSAKPGKKPDTSQAIYEMQPHQLGEKGNGHGLAVGDISGDGLTDVLVGQGWYEQPKENAWGQPWKFHADWDLHASVPMIVTDLDQDGDGDLIFGKGHDYGLLW
;
A
#
# COMPACT_ATOMS: atom_id res chain seq x y z
N ALA A 1 -5.37 3.03 7.71
CA ALA A 1 -5.03 1.65 8.15
C ALA A 1 -5.55 1.40 9.57
N ALA A 2 -5.68 0.13 9.95
CA ALA A 2 -6.08 -0.30 11.28
C ALA A 2 -5.07 -1.34 11.82
N GLY A 3 -4.69 -1.21 13.11
CA GLY A 3 -3.78 -2.14 13.79
C GLY A 3 -3.46 -1.66 15.19
N ASP A 4 -2.86 -2.50 16.02
CA ASP A 4 -2.45 -2.17 17.37
C ASP A 4 -1.15 -1.35 17.36
N VAL A 5 -1.29 -0.04 17.37
CA VAL A 5 -0.18 0.93 17.23
C VAL A 5 0.53 1.18 18.55
N ASP A 6 -0.23 1.19 19.68
CA ASP A 6 0.33 1.50 20.99
C ASP A 6 0.62 0.25 21.86
N GLY A 7 0.32 -0.95 21.34
CA GLY A 7 0.61 -2.23 21.98
C GLY A 7 -0.35 -2.59 23.13
N ASP A 8 -1.55 -1.99 23.14
CA ASP A 8 -2.55 -2.27 24.19
C ASP A 8 -3.48 -3.46 23.89
N GLY A 9 -3.28 -4.12 22.73
CA GLY A 9 -4.04 -5.26 22.28
C GLY A 9 -5.37 -4.91 21.60
N LYS A 10 -5.62 -3.63 21.31
CA LYS A 10 -6.81 -3.15 20.60
C LYS A 10 -6.44 -2.52 19.27
N PRO A 11 -7.34 -2.56 18.28
CA PRO A 11 -7.09 -1.89 17.02
C PRO A 11 -7.17 -0.37 17.17
N ASP A 12 -6.16 0.32 16.67
CA ASP A 12 -6.10 1.76 16.44
C ASP A 12 -6.33 2.05 14.97
N LEU A 13 -6.53 3.32 14.62
CA LEU A 13 -6.62 3.78 13.24
C LEU A 13 -5.48 4.75 12.91
N VAL A 14 -5.04 4.72 11.66
CA VAL A 14 -4.10 5.69 11.10
C VAL A 14 -4.72 6.31 9.86
N ALA A 15 -4.72 7.65 9.81
CA ALA A 15 -5.22 8.40 8.67
C ALA A 15 -4.54 9.78 8.55
N GLY A 16 -3.83 10.00 7.47
CA GLY A 16 -3.21 11.27 7.13
C GLY A 16 -2.24 11.79 8.19
N ARG A 17 -2.62 12.83 8.92
CA ARG A 17 -1.77 13.50 9.93
C ARG A 17 -1.77 12.85 11.29
N ASN A 18 -2.72 11.97 11.55
CA ASN A 18 -3.01 11.49 12.89
C ASN A 18 -3.10 9.97 12.96
N TRP A 19 -2.90 9.48 14.16
CA TRP A 19 -3.38 8.18 14.57
C TRP A 19 -4.47 8.36 15.64
N TYR A 20 -5.33 7.37 15.83
CA TYR A 20 -6.51 7.43 16.68
C TYR A 20 -6.55 6.16 17.54
N ARG A 21 -6.41 6.32 18.84
CA ARG A 21 -6.38 5.20 19.76
C ARG A 21 -7.74 4.52 19.85
N GLY A 22 -7.75 3.20 19.82
CA GLY A 22 -8.95 2.40 20.04
C GLY A 22 -9.61 2.70 21.37
N GLY A 23 -10.92 2.98 21.32
CA GLY A 23 -11.74 3.28 22.49
C GLY A 23 -12.11 4.75 22.66
N ASP A 24 -11.19 5.70 22.50
CA ASP A 24 -11.53 7.14 22.58
C ASP A 24 -11.57 7.84 21.23
N TRP A 25 -10.87 7.31 20.22
CA TRP A 25 -10.80 7.82 18.86
C TRP A 25 -10.36 9.29 18.76
N ALA A 26 -9.71 9.80 19.79
CA ALA A 26 -9.17 11.14 19.76
C ALA A 26 -7.96 11.24 18.83
N PRO A 27 -7.84 12.29 17.99
CA PRO A 27 -6.70 12.45 17.11
C PRO A 27 -5.41 12.70 17.91
N ARG A 28 -4.38 11.97 17.56
CA ARG A 28 -3.02 12.10 18.12
C ARG A 28 -2.02 12.34 17.01
N PRO A 29 -0.99 13.17 17.23
CA PRO A 29 -0.04 13.51 16.18
C PRO A 29 0.68 12.26 15.66
N LEU A 30 0.76 12.15 14.33
CA LEU A 30 1.61 11.19 13.64
C LEU A 30 2.66 11.95 12.85
N ARG A 31 2.26 12.79 11.91
CA ARG A 31 3.17 13.48 11.01
C ARG A 31 2.63 14.84 10.58
N SER A 32 3.53 15.71 10.10
CA SER A 32 3.17 16.96 9.47
C SER A 32 3.23 16.80 7.95
N ILE A 33 2.10 16.94 7.27
CA ILE A 33 1.98 16.96 5.82
C ILE A 33 1.11 18.12 5.39
N ALA A 34 1.40 18.67 4.21
CA ALA A 34 0.67 19.79 3.64
C ALA A 34 -0.72 19.39 3.15
N ASP A 35 -1.53 20.38 2.82
CA ASP A 35 -2.70 20.18 1.99
C ASP A 35 -2.31 20.37 0.51
N TRP A 36 -2.95 19.59 -0.34
CA TRP A 36 -2.90 19.74 -1.77
C TRP A 36 -4.32 19.89 -2.30
N ASN A 37 -4.58 20.97 -3.02
CA ASN A 37 -5.90 21.26 -3.62
C ASN A 37 -7.09 21.16 -2.62
N GLY A 38 -6.85 21.55 -1.37
CA GLY A 38 -7.89 21.55 -0.31
C GLY A 38 -8.06 20.21 0.42
N TYR A 39 -7.23 19.21 0.11
CA TYR A 39 -7.22 17.89 0.77
C TYR A 39 -5.89 17.65 1.49
N VAL A 40 -5.92 16.79 2.50
CA VAL A 40 -4.69 16.27 3.10
C VAL A 40 -3.95 15.46 2.05
N GLU A 41 -2.67 15.77 1.80
CA GLU A 41 -1.87 15.07 0.79
C GLU A 41 -1.42 13.69 1.28
N SER A 42 -2.36 12.74 1.29
CA SER A 42 -2.15 11.35 1.68
C SER A 42 -3.11 10.45 0.89
N ASN A 43 -2.57 9.58 0.05
CA ASN A 43 -3.36 8.63 -0.75
C ASN A 43 -3.33 7.21 -0.19
N GLY A 44 -2.44 6.93 0.75
CA GLY A 44 -2.36 5.62 1.40
C GLY A 44 -1.56 5.68 2.68
N ASP A 45 -2.10 5.09 3.73
CA ASP A 45 -1.45 4.89 5.01
C ASP A 45 -1.56 3.41 5.36
N TYR A 46 -0.42 2.74 5.63
CA TYR A 46 -0.36 1.31 5.89
C TYR A 46 0.53 1.03 7.10
N LEU A 47 0.24 -0.07 7.79
CA LEU A 47 0.95 -0.47 8.99
C LEU A 47 1.85 -1.68 8.70
N LEU A 48 3.12 -1.56 9.07
CA LEU A 48 4.13 -2.63 9.00
C LEU A 48 5.23 -2.35 10.01
N ASP A 49 5.80 -3.37 10.64
CA ASP A 49 7.05 -3.25 11.38
C ASP A 49 8.21 -3.16 10.38
N VAL A 50 8.57 -1.93 9.99
CA VAL A 50 9.54 -1.66 8.91
C VAL A 50 10.98 -1.86 9.35
N ASN A 51 11.26 -1.65 10.64
CA ASN A 51 12.61 -1.68 11.21
C ASN A 51 12.91 -2.93 12.05
N GLY A 52 11.92 -3.81 12.24
CA GLY A 52 12.05 -5.07 12.98
C GLY A 52 12.15 -4.88 14.50
N ASP A 53 11.57 -3.81 15.05
CA ASP A 53 11.60 -3.52 16.48
C ASP A 53 10.37 -4.03 17.26
N GLY A 54 9.44 -4.65 16.55
CA GLY A 54 8.21 -5.25 17.08
C GLY A 54 7.06 -4.28 17.24
N ARG A 55 7.18 -3.03 16.73
CA ARG A 55 6.12 -2.04 16.72
C ARG A 55 5.66 -1.74 15.29
N LEU A 56 4.38 -1.46 15.15
CA LEU A 56 3.84 -1.07 13.84
C LEU A 56 4.26 0.37 13.52
N ASP A 57 5.01 0.53 12.44
CA ASP A 57 5.32 1.79 11.80
C ASP A 57 4.25 2.12 10.75
N VAL A 58 4.28 3.33 10.18
CA VAL A 58 3.40 3.74 9.09
C VAL A 58 4.18 3.89 7.80
N ILE A 59 3.81 3.13 6.76
CA ILE A 59 4.23 3.41 5.38
C ILE A 59 3.21 4.33 4.75
N ALA A 60 3.65 5.37 4.09
CA ALA A 60 2.75 6.33 3.46
C ALA A 60 3.30 6.88 2.15
N GLY A 61 2.40 6.99 1.18
CA GLY A 61 2.61 7.66 -0.09
C GLY A 61 1.58 8.75 -0.32
N SER A 62 1.84 9.60 -1.33
CA SER A 62 1.00 10.73 -1.66
C SER A 62 0.89 10.90 -3.18
N PHE A 63 -0.04 11.75 -3.62
CA PHE A 63 -0.27 11.99 -5.04
C PHE A 63 0.90 12.71 -5.70
N THR A 64 1.38 13.82 -5.11
CA THR A 64 2.39 14.69 -5.74
C THR A 64 3.82 14.19 -5.59
N PRO A 65 4.31 13.77 -4.40
CA PRO A 65 5.67 13.28 -4.22
C PRO A 65 5.94 11.97 -4.96
N THR A 66 7.20 11.81 -5.39
CA THR A 66 7.69 10.54 -5.94
C THR A 66 8.17 9.57 -4.87
N GLU A 67 8.35 10.07 -3.66
CA GLU A 67 8.93 9.37 -2.54
C GLU A 67 7.85 8.69 -1.70
N ILE A 68 8.09 7.42 -1.36
CA ILE A 68 7.35 6.68 -0.35
C ILE A 68 8.17 6.71 0.93
N HIS A 69 7.55 7.15 2.00
CA HIS A 69 8.19 7.26 3.31
C HIS A 69 7.63 6.25 4.30
N TRP A 70 8.42 5.91 5.29
CA TRP A 70 7.92 5.29 6.49
C TRP A 70 8.15 6.19 7.71
N TYR A 71 7.27 6.08 8.68
CA TYR A 71 7.25 6.88 9.89
C TYR A 71 7.43 5.94 11.08
N GLU A 72 8.58 6.10 11.75
CA GLU A 72 9.01 5.26 12.87
C GLU A 72 8.14 5.49 14.10
N ASN A 73 7.53 4.44 14.59
CA ASN A 73 6.74 4.48 15.82
C ASN A 73 7.63 4.88 17.00
N PRO A 74 7.34 6.01 17.68
CA PRO A 74 8.20 6.51 18.75
C PRO A 74 8.13 5.72 20.05
N GLY A 75 7.38 4.61 20.06
CA GLY A 75 7.12 3.76 21.21
C GLY A 75 6.24 4.43 22.27
N GLU A 76 5.87 3.67 23.30
CA GLU A 76 4.92 4.07 24.33
C GLU A 76 5.18 5.49 24.89
N GLN A 77 6.43 5.79 25.26
CA GLN A 77 6.76 7.10 25.82
C GLN A 77 6.57 8.22 24.80
N GLY A 78 6.97 8.01 23.54
CA GLY A 78 6.82 9.00 22.48
C GLY A 78 5.36 9.24 22.11
N LEU A 79 4.57 8.18 22.00
CA LEU A 79 3.13 8.24 21.77
C LEU A 79 2.41 9.00 22.88
N ARG A 80 2.73 8.70 24.15
CA ARG A 80 2.15 9.39 25.32
C ARG A 80 2.50 10.89 25.36
N LEU A 81 3.69 11.28 24.88
CA LEU A 81 4.12 12.67 24.82
C LEU A 81 3.61 13.41 23.58
N GLY A 82 2.85 12.76 22.70
CA GLY A 82 2.33 13.35 21.46
C GLY A 82 3.43 13.77 20.48
N LYS A 83 4.53 13.02 20.43
CA LYS A 83 5.61 13.31 19.47
C LYS A 83 5.19 12.93 18.06
N HIS A 84 5.58 13.75 17.08
CA HIS A 84 5.57 13.35 15.69
C HIS A 84 6.52 12.18 15.49
N TRP A 85 6.14 11.25 14.63
CA TRP A 85 6.93 10.09 14.26
C TRP A 85 8.06 10.52 13.33
N LYS A 86 9.19 9.90 13.45
CA LYS A 86 10.36 10.23 12.64
C LYS A 86 10.17 9.69 11.23
N GLN A 87 10.30 10.58 10.24
CA GLN A 87 10.20 10.26 8.83
C GLN A 87 11.51 9.69 8.29
N HIS A 88 11.40 8.64 7.48
CA HIS A 88 12.51 8.03 6.76
C HIS A 88 12.09 7.75 5.32
N LEU A 89 12.99 7.88 4.38
CA LEU A 89 12.77 7.48 2.99
C LEU A 89 12.75 5.94 2.91
N LEU A 90 11.70 5.38 2.29
CA LEU A 90 11.64 3.95 1.98
C LEU A 90 12.10 3.70 0.54
N VAL A 91 11.48 4.39 -0.42
CA VAL A 91 11.87 4.35 -1.84
C VAL A 91 11.48 5.66 -2.54
N ASP A 92 12.23 6.06 -3.55
CA ASP A 92 11.84 7.08 -4.52
C ASP A 92 11.44 6.38 -5.83
N THR A 93 10.16 6.35 -6.12
CA THR A 93 9.59 5.68 -7.30
C THR A 93 9.94 6.38 -8.61
N LYS A 94 10.42 7.64 -8.55
CA LYS A 94 10.65 8.53 -9.69
C LYS A 94 9.37 8.93 -10.44
N ASN A 95 8.23 8.44 -10.02
CA ASN A 95 6.93 8.73 -10.60
C ASN A 95 6.08 9.53 -9.61
N SER A 96 5.46 10.59 -10.08
CA SER A 96 4.49 11.40 -9.33
C SER A 96 3.06 11.08 -9.77
N ARG A 97 2.09 11.76 -9.18
CA ARG A 97 0.67 11.58 -9.41
C ARG A 97 0.22 10.14 -9.17
N ASN A 98 0.70 9.58 -8.07
CA ASN A 98 0.39 8.24 -7.60
C ASN A 98 -1.06 8.21 -7.12
N GLU A 99 -1.94 7.56 -7.86
CA GLU A 99 -3.37 7.56 -7.57
C GLU A 99 -3.77 6.40 -6.66
N GLY A 100 -3.69 5.19 -7.18
CA GLY A 100 -3.95 3.98 -6.42
C GLY A 100 -2.68 3.49 -5.75
N GLN A 101 -2.80 3.15 -4.47
CA GLN A 101 -1.70 2.59 -3.69
C GLN A 101 -2.25 1.49 -2.80
N LEU A 102 -1.59 0.35 -2.77
CA LEU A 102 -1.95 -0.80 -1.93
C LEU A 102 -0.68 -1.36 -1.30
N LEU A 103 -0.82 -1.90 -0.09
CA LEU A 103 0.21 -2.73 0.56
C LEU A 103 -0.44 -4.04 0.95
N GLN A 104 -0.11 -5.11 0.22
CA GLN A 104 -0.72 -6.43 0.42
C GLN A 104 0.24 -7.53 -0.02
N ASP A 105 0.26 -8.64 0.73
CA ASP A 105 0.97 -9.86 0.35
C ASP A 105 0.22 -10.51 -0.82
N ILE A 106 0.80 -10.43 -2.02
CA ILE A 106 0.15 -10.91 -3.25
C ILE A 106 0.74 -12.23 -3.75
N ASP A 107 1.92 -12.63 -3.31
CA ASP A 107 2.53 -13.91 -3.67
C ASP A 107 2.47 -14.96 -2.55
N GLY A 108 1.92 -14.59 -1.38
CA GLY A 108 1.72 -15.48 -0.25
C GLY A 108 3.00 -15.80 0.52
N ASP A 109 4.07 -15.02 0.35
CA ASP A 109 5.35 -15.25 1.03
C ASP A 109 5.39 -14.70 2.49
N GLY A 110 4.33 -14.02 2.92
CA GLY A 110 4.17 -13.42 4.24
C GLY A 110 4.72 -11.99 4.33
N ARG A 111 5.16 -11.41 3.23
CA ARG A 111 5.61 -10.02 3.14
C ARG A 111 4.72 -9.26 2.17
N PRO A 112 4.24 -8.07 2.55
CA PRO A 112 3.40 -7.33 1.64
C PRO A 112 4.21 -6.64 0.55
N GLU A 113 3.66 -6.59 -0.66
CA GLU A 113 4.11 -5.76 -1.76
C GLU A 113 3.43 -4.40 -1.72
N TRP A 114 4.17 -3.37 -2.12
CA TRP A 114 3.61 -2.04 -2.41
C TRP A 114 3.27 -1.94 -3.90
N ILE A 115 2.01 -1.74 -4.20
CA ILE A 115 1.53 -1.61 -5.58
C ILE A 115 1.12 -0.17 -5.80
N VAL A 116 1.55 0.42 -6.91
CA VAL A 116 1.25 1.81 -7.23
C VAL A 116 1.02 2.00 -8.71
N ASN A 117 -0.02 2.77 -9.04
CA ASN A 117 -0.26 3.29 -10.38
C ASN A 117 -0.19 4.83 -10.40
N SER A 118 -0.09 5.42 -11.59
CA SER A 118 0.06 6.86 -11.77
C SER A 118 -0.95 7.41 -12.77
N TRP A 119 -1.35 8.67 -12.57
CA TRP A 119 -2.12 9.44 -13.56
C TRP A 119 -1.33 9.82 -14.82
N ILE A 120 -0.02 9.71 -14.77
CA ILE A 120 0.81 10.08 -15.92
C ILE A 120 0.66 9.00 -16.99
N LYS A 121 0.22 9.39 -18.17
CA LYS A 121 0.07 8.49 -19.32
C LYS A 121 1.38 7.77 -19.63
N ASN A 122 1.30 6.48 -19.90
CA ASN A 122 2.41 5.58 -20.20
C ASN A 122 3.41 5.38 -19.03
N VAL A 123 3.06 5.78 -17.82
CA VAL A 123 3.77 5.32 -16.63
C VAL A 123 3.21 3.96 -16.24
N PRO A 124 4.04 2.92 -16.15
CA PRO A 124 3.57 1.58 -15.86
C PRO A 124 3.04 1.45 -14.43
N THR A 125 2.13 0.51 -14.21
CA THR A 125 1.82 0.00 -12.88
C THR A 125 3.01 -0.82 -12.38
N VAL A 126 3.47 -0.53 -11.17
CA VAL A 126 4.66 -1.15 -10.58
C VAL A 126 4.31 -1.79 -9.24
N ILE A 127 4.74 -3.02 -9.08
CA ILE A 127 4.79 -3.70 -7.79
C ILE A 127 6.19 -3.52 -7.20
N TRP A 128 6.26 -3.02 -5.98
CA TRP A 128 7.50 -2.87 -5.23
C TRP A 128 7.56 -3.98 -4.17
N ARG A 129 8.40 -4.95 -4.40
CA ARG A 129 8.60 -6.08 -3.47
C ARG A 129 9.46 -5.66 -2.30
N LEU A 130 9.03 -5.99 -1.09
CA LEU A 130 9.85 -5.86 0.10
C LEU A 130 10.77 -7.08 0.24
N THR A 131 12.04 -6.89 -0.01
CA THR A 131 13.07 -7.94 0.17
C THR A 131 13.97 -7.61 1.35
N ASP A 132 14.44 -8.64 2.07
CA ASP A 132 15.31 -8.40 3.22
C ASP A 132 16.63 -7.74 2.80
N LYS A 133 16.98 -6.65 3.46
CA LYS A 133 18.33 -6.11 3.32
C LYS A 133 19.37 -7.11 3.85
N PRO A 134 20.52 -7.23 3.20
CA PRO A 134 21.62 -8.03 3.73
C PRO A 134 21.92 -7.60 5.16
N LYS A 135 21.83 -8.51 6.11
CA LYS A 135 22.12 -8.22 7.52
C LYS A 135 23.57 -7.77 7.67
N SER A 136 23.79 -6.49 7.85
CA SER A 136 25.10 -5.90 8.17
C SER A 136 25.51 -6.10 9.64
N ALA A 137 24.81 -6.97 10.38
CA ALA A 137 25.00 -7.14 11.80
C ALA A 137 26.37 -7.76 12.09
N LYS A 138 27.27 -6.96 12.64
CA LYS A 138 28.45 -7.49 13.31
C LYS A 138 27.97 -8.33 14.52
N PRO A 139 28.52 -9.56 14.71
CA PRO A 139 28.12 -10.40 15.84
C PRO A 139 28.20 -9.60 17.16
N GLY A 140 27.12 -9.63 17.95
CA GLY A 140 27.06 -8.99 19.29
C GLY A 140 26.60 -7.52 19.32
N LYS A 141 26.25 -6.89 18.20
CA LYS A 141 25.56 -5.58 18.21
C LYS A 141 24.05 -5.76 18.14
N LYS A 142 23.32 -4.93 18.89
CA LYS A 142 21.86 -4.80 18.72
C LYS A 142 21.55 -4.34 17.30
N PRO A 143 20.44 -4.77 16.71
CA PRO A 143 19.98 -4.25 15.43
C PRO A 143 19.88 -2.72 15.46
N ASP A 144 20.26 -2.08 14.37
CA ASP A 144 20.04 -0.64 14.19
C ASP A 144 18.59 -0.43 13.73
N THR A 145 17.71 -0.13 14.68
CA THR A 145 16.29 0.10 14.41
C THR A 145 15.99 1.48 13.80
N SER A 146 17.00 2.29 13.53
CA SER A 146 16.82 3.55 12.81
C SER A 146 16.74 3.37 11.28
N GLN A 147 16.82 2.14 10.79
CA GLN A 147 16.82 1.81 9.36
C GLN A 147 15.79 0.72 9.08
N ALA A 148 15.10 0.82 7.93
CA ALA A 148 14.28 -0.26 7.42
C ALA A 148 15.11 -1.55 7.24
N ILE A 149 14.56 -2.67 7.64
CA ILE A 149 15.15 -4.00 7.40
C ILE A 149 14.88 -4.50 5.98
N TYR A 150 14.01 -3.82 5.25
CA TYR A 150 13.63 -4.13 3.88
C TYR A 150 14.26 -3.16 2.88
N GLU A 151 14.48 -3.63 1.67
CA GLU A 151 14.65 -2.83 0.46
C GLU A 151 13.49 -3.09 -0.48
N MET A 152 13.13 -2.11 -1.31
CA MET A 152 12.04 -2.24 -2.28
C MET A 152 12.60 -2.45 -3.67
N GLN A 153 12.25 -3.58 -4.28
CA GLN A 153 12.66 -3.94 -5.64
C GLN A 153 11.47 -3.80 -6.59
N PRO A 154 11.59 -2.98 -7.66
CA PRO A 154 10.51 -2.77 -8.59
C PRO A 154 10.29 -3.98 -9.51
N HIS A 155 9.03 -4.33 -9.73
CA HIS A 155 8.58 -5.20 -10.79
C HIS A 155 7.52 -4.48 -11.61
N GLN A 156 7.84 -4.17 -12.86
CA GLN A 156 6.91 -3.50 -13.76
C GLN A 156 5.92 -4.52 -14.32
N LEU A 157 4.63 -4.32 -14.06
CA LEU A 157 3.57 -5.17 -14.61
C LEU A 157 3.36 -4.92 -16.12
N GLY A 158 3.20 -3.65 -16.52
CA GLY A 158 2.97 -3.27 -17.90
C GLY A 158 2.57 -1.80 -18.04
N GLU A 159 2.24 -1.39 -19.26
CA GLU A 159 1.92 0.01 -19.59
C GLU A 159 0.47 0.42 -19.32
N LYS A 160 -0.36 -0.52 -18.86
CA LYS A 160 -1.76 -0.26 -18.51
C LYS A 160 -1.88 0.02 -17.00
N GLY A 161 -2.98 0.69 -16.63
CA GLY A 161 -3.31 0.96 -15.23
C GLY A 161 -3.10 2.39 -14.78
N ASN A 162 -2.82 3.32 -15.70
CA ASN A 162 -2.81 4.72 -15.33
C ASN A 162 -4.22 5.30 -15.13
N GLY A 163 -4.33 6.23 -14.18
CA GLY A 163 -5.59 6.83 -13.74
C GLY A 163 -6.18 6.13 -12.53
N HIS A 164 -7.49 6.27 -12.35
CA HIS A 164 -8.23 5.59 -11.30
C HIS A 164 -8.30 4.08 -11.52
N GLY A 165 -8.52 3.37 -10.45
CA GLY A 165 -8.71 1.92 -10.43
C GLY A 165 -7.43 1.18 -10.09
N LEU A 166 -7.42 0.59 -8.88
CA LEU A 166 -6.42 -0.37 -8.44
C LEU A 166 -7.06 -1.28 -7.41
N ALA A 167 -6.97 -2.58 -7.64
CA ALA A 167 -7.34 -3.62 -6.69
C ALA A 167 -6.44 -4.84 -6.86
N VAL A 168 -6.51 -5.74 -5.92
CA VAL A 168 -5.91 -7.07 -5.99
C VAL A 168 -6.90 -8.13 -5.52
N GLY A 169 -6.84 -9.30 -6.11
CA GLY A 169 -7.69 -10.45 -5.78
C GLY A 169 -7.63 -11.50 -6.86
N ASP A 170 -8.07 -12.71 -6.55
CA ASP A 170 -8.19 -13.80 -7.52
C ASP A 170 -9.44 -13.57 -8.38
N ILE A 171 -9.25 -12.95 -9.55
CA ILE A 171 -10.33 -12.73 -10.53
C ILE A 171 -10.34 -13.82 -11.60
N SER A 172 -9.25 -14.54 -11.74
CA SER A 172 -9.10 -15.64 -12.68
C SER A 172 -9.66 -16.97 -12.18
N GLY A 173 -9.87 -17.10 -10.86
CA GLY A 173 -10.32 -18.33 -10.20
C GLY A 173 -9.23 -19.40 -10.09
N ASP A 174 -7.95 -19.01 -10.20
CA ASP A 174 -6.82 -19.96 -10.20
C ASP A 174 -6.12 -20.09 -8.84
N GLY A 175 -6.57 -19.34 -7.83
CA GLY A 175 -6.05 -19.31 -6.47
C GLY A 175 -4.88 -18.37 -6.27
N LEU A 176 -4.46 -17.58 -7.27
CA LEU A 176 -3.41 -16.59 -7.18
C LEU A 176 -4.02 -15.18 -7.17
N THR A 177 -3.27 -14.23 -6.60
CA THR A 177 -3.74 -12.86 -6.52
C THR A 177 -3.37 -12.08 -7.77
N ASP A 178 -4.36 -11.67 -8.56
CA ASP A 178 -4.22 -10.83 -9.73
C ASP A 178 -4.20 -9.34 -9.37
N VAL A 179 -3.75 -8.49 -10.29
CA VAL A 179 -3.78 -7.03 -10.13
C VAL A 179 -4.76 -6.41 -11.12
N LEU A 180 -5.79 -5.77 -10.60
CA LEU A 180 -6.86 -5.15 -11.37
C LEU A 180 -6.63 -3.65 -11.49
N VAL A 181 -6.84 -3.13 -12.69
CA VAL A 181 -6.73 -1.71 -13.03
C VAL A 181 -7.94 -1.26 -13.84
N GLY A 182 -8.12 0.04 -14.03
CA GLY A 182 -9.29 0.57 -14.73
C GLY A 182 -9.47 0.06 -16.17
N GLN A 183 -8.42 -0.43 -16.83
CA GLN A 183 -8.44 -0.88 -18.22
C GLN A 183 -8.43 -2.41 -18.40
N GLY A 184 -8.54 -3.17 -17.31
CA GLY A 184 -8.44 -4.62 -17.31
C GLY A 184 -7.66 -5.13 -16.11
N TRP A 185 -6.97 -6.26 -16.26
CA TRP A 185 -6.25 -6.89 -15.15
C TRP A 185 -5.01 -7.64 -15.61
N TYR A 186 -4.08 -7.83 -14.70
CA TYR A 186 -2.85 -8.59 -14.89
C TYR A 186 -2.95 -9.92 -14.15
N GLU A 187 -2.85 -11.03 -14.89
CA GLU A 187 -2.86 -12.39 -14.38
C GLU A 187 -1.51 -12.73 -13.75
N GLN A 188 -1.52 -13.14 -12.48
CA GLN A 188 -0.30 -13.59 -11.80
C GLN A 188 0.18 -14.92 -12.41
N PRO A 189 1.44 -15.01 -12.88
CA PRO A 189 1.98 -16.27 -13.36
C PRO A 189 2.13 -17.31 -12.25
N LYS A 190 1.72 -18.55 -12.53
CA LYS A 190 1.84 -19.69 -11.59
C LYS A 190 3.27 -20.02 -11.18
N GLU A 191 4.20 -19.72 -12.05
CA GLU A 191 5.63 -19.96 -11.81
C GLU A 191 6.42 -18.69 -12.12
N ASN A 192 7.46 -18.41 -11.34
CA ASN A 192 8.39 -17.32 -11.58
C ASN A 192 7.70 -15.95 -11.80
N ALA A 193 6.71 -15.62 -10.95
CA ALA A 193 5.91 -14.39 -11.06
C ALA A 193 6.78 -13.11 -11.19
N TRP A 194 7.94 -13.09 -10.54
CA TRP A 194 8.83 -11.94 -10.52
C TRP A 194 9.90 -11.93 -11.63
N GLY A 195 10.02 -13.01 -12.40
CA GLY A 195 11.00 -13.13 -13.47
C GLY A 195 10.44 -12.99 -14.87
N GLN A 196 9.14 -12.70 -15.01
CA GLN A 196 8.47 -12.57 -16.30
C GLN A 196 7.36 -11.51 -16.25
N PRO A 197 6.97 -10.95 -17.42
CA PRO A 197 5.81 -10.06 -17.51
C PRO A 197 4.51 -10.82 -17.15
N TRP A 198 3.60 -10.13 -16.45
CA TRP A 198 2.27 -10.64 -16.22
C TRP A 198 1.40 -10.43 -17.46
N LYS A 199 0.55 -11.40 -17.76
CA LYS A 199 -0.35 -11.32 -18.90
C LYS A 199 -1.46 -10.32 -18.62
N PHE A 200 -1.65 -9.35 -19.53
CA PHE A 200 -2.73 -8.38 -19.43
C PHE A 200 -3.98 -8.86 -20.14
N HIS A 201 -5.12 -8.75 -19.49
CA HIS A 201 -6.45 -9.03 -20.00
C HIS A 201 -7.24 -7.72 -20.11
N ALA A 202 -7.70 -7.38 -21.30
CA ALA A 202 -8.44 -6.16 -21.58
C ALA A 202 -9.97 -6.43 -21.56
N ASP A 203 -10.47 -7.00 -20.47
CA ASP A 203 -11.84 -7.45 -20.37
C ASP A 203 -12.83 -6.31 -20.11
N TRP A 204 -12.31 -5.15 -19.65
CA TRP A 204 -13.09 -3.93 -19.40
C TRP A 204 -12.28 -2.66 -19.68
N ASP A 205 -12.99 -1.54 -19.72
CA ASP A 205 -12.43 -0.18 -19.72
C ASP A 205 -13.32 0.69 -18.84
N LEU A 206 -12.95 0.79 -17.55
CA LEU A 206 -13.74 1.44 -16.51
C LEU A 206 -13.21 2.86 -16.26
N HIS A 207 -14.08 3.84 -16.47
CA HIS A 207 -13.74 5.22 -16.18
C HIS A 207 -13.89 5.52 -14.68
N ALA A 208 -12.85 6.06 -14.06
CA ALA A 208 -12.84 6.51 -12.66
C ALA A 208 -13.31 5.45 -11.65
N SER A 209 -12.84 4.21 -11.80
CA SER A 209 -13.20 3.04 -10.98
C SER A 209 -12.54 3.09 -9.59
N VAL A 210 -13.14 3.85 -8.66
CA VAL A 210 -12.65 4.02 -7.28
C VAL A 210 -13.84 3.98 -6.31
N PRO A 211 -13.77 3.17 -5.24
CA PRO A 211 -12.82 2.08 -5.01
C PRO A 211 -13.02 0.91 -5.98
N MET A 212 -12.07 -0.01 -6.01
CA MET A 212 -12.20 -1.34 -6.62
C MET A 212 -11.97 -2.41 -5.56
N ILE A 213 -12.78 -3.46 -5.56
CA ILE A 213 -12.71 -4.56 -4.59
C ILE A 213 -13.01 -5.86 -5.33
N VAL A 214 -12.22 -6.90 -5.08
CA VAL A 214 -12.50 -8.27 -5.54
C VAL A 214 -13.06 -9.09 -4.38
N THR A 215 -14.21 -9.71 -4.58
CA THR A 215 -14.86 -10.60 -3.62
C THR A 215 -15.90 -11.47 -4.32
N ASP A 216 -16.16 -12.64 -3.79
CA ASP A 216 -17.30 -13.48 -4.21
C ASP A 216 -18.57 -12.87 -3.59
N LEU A 217 -19.28 -12.06 -4.39
CA LEU A 217 -20.43 -11.28 -3.93
C LEU A 217 -21.73 -12.12 -3.92
N ASP A 218 -21.90 -12.97 -4.91
CA ASP A 218 -23.11 -13.79 -5.06
C ASP A 218 -22.95 -15.23 -4.56
N GLN A 219 -21.76 -15.56 -4.05
CA GLN A 219 -21.41 -16.85 -3.43
C GLN A 219 -21.43 -18.03 -4.42
N ASP A 220 -21.05 -17.78 -5.67
CA ASP A 220 -20.95 -18.81 -6.71
C ASP A 220 -19.55 -19.46 -6.78
N GLY A 221 -18.58 -18.92 -6.05
CA GLY A 221 -17.23 -19.42 -5.93
C GLY A 221 -16.21 -18.68 -6.79
N ASP A 222 -16.65 -17.72 -7.61
CA ASP A 222 -15.79 -16.89 -8.45
C ASP A 222 -15.54 -15.50 -7.82
N GLY A 223 -14.47 -14.86 -8.20
CA GLY A 223 -14.17 -13.49 -7.76
C GLY A 223 -14.91 -12.46 -8.59
N ASP A 224 -15.80 -11.69 -7.96
CA ASP A 224 -16.49 -10.55 -8.58
C ASP A 224 -15.73 -9.26 -8.41
N LEU A 225 -15.88 -8.34 -9.38
CA LEU A 225 -15.35 -7.00 -9.30
C LEU A 225 -16.44 -6.00 -8.88
N ILE A 226 -16.32 -5.46 -7.67
CA ILE A 226 -17.12 -4.32 -7.23
C ILE A 226 -16.32 -3.04 -7.45
N PHE A 227 -16.92 -2.03 -8.06
CA PHE A 227 -16.28 -0.73 -8.22
C PHE A 227 -17.24 0.44 -8.10
N GLY A 228 -16.72 1.55 -7.55
CA GLY A 228 -17.41 2.83 -7.51
C GLY A 228 -17.03 3.71 -8.69
N LYS A 229 -17.81 4.77 -8.91
CA LYS A 229 -17.47 5.83 -9.87
C LYS A 229 -16.91 7.04 -9.14
N GLY A 230 -15.58 7.22 -9.19
CA GLY A 230 -14.88 8.27 -8.42
C GLY A 230 -15.32 9.70 -8.73
N HIS A 231 -15.91 9.96 -9.90
CA HIS A 231 -16.39 11.28 -10.34
C HIS A 231 -17.88 11.31 -10.71
N ASP A 232 -18.63 10.26 -10.35
CA ASP A 232 -20.05 10.14 -10.65
C ASP A 232 -20.71 9.28 -9.57
N TYR A 233 -22.02 9.05 -9.69
CA TYR A 233 -22.78 8.21 -8.76
C TYR A 233 -22.83 6.76 -9.25
N GLY A 234 -22.72 5.85 -8.33
CA GLY A 234 -22.97 4.42 -8.55
C GLY A 234 -21.91 3.53 -7.92
N LEU A 235 -22.39 2.38 -7.49
CA LEU A 235 -21.62 1.19 -7.14
C LEU A 235 -22.08 0.10 -8.11
N LEU A 236 -21.14 -0.55 -8.76
CA LEU A 236 -21.37 -1.50 -9.83
C LEU A 236 -20.61 -2.80 -9.53
N TRP A 237 -21.08 -3.88 -10.09
CA TRP A 237 -20.42 -5.19 -10.06
C TRP A 237 -20.83 -5.99 -11.30
#